data_307e5443692c13e93c70b9f95a503ec3
#
_entry.id   307e5443692c13e93c70b9f95a503ec3
#
_cell.length_a   1.000
_cell.length_b   1.000
_cell.length_c   1.000
_cell.angle_alpha   90.00
_cell.angle_beta   90.00
_cell.angle_gamma   90.00
#
_symmetry.space_group_name_H-M   'P 1'
#
loop_
_entity.id
_entity.type
_entity.pdbx_description
1 polymer ?
#
loop_
_entity_poly.entity_id
_entity_poly.type
_entity_poly.pdbx_seq_one_letter_code
_entity_poly.pdbx_strand_id
1 'polypeptide(L)'
;MKRLVLILSIFSALNSFAQHNPKTLISEDELPTMVERIIERRDSAINGGYKIRKIKSHFNLEFASTANAYFSDGNFDEMSFKMNRVRLEIYGRLNDHLSYHFRQSFSSYNNVNIVENLPSSIEYANLKWRLSDKFDLVIGKQFLAVAGYEGYVNGLLVREFSEFNDNFPIFQTGVKGSLYLTPDQHLYFQVTNQKTGLESYGFPDGIEVSKFPFLASACWMGWFADGAVNLQYSASAGQLAKGKNIYYLMCGNVYEKGPVLAYLDVLYQRSGLDNQQRISSLSLVPSLAQDVQYLTVIGNVDYRFSPKWNAYIKGAFETAGVYEKNGSYAEGRMMTAWNAQACMEWFPFENDKGFKVFAHYVYKGFELTDNARALGAGKPHTQRVSLGIQYVIPVL
;
A
#
# COMPACT_ATOMS: atom_id res chain seq x y z
N MET A 1 0.78 27.20 15.20
CA MET A 1 0.04 26.61 16.35
C MET A 1 -1.47 26.75 16.26
N LYS A 2 -2.08 27.92 15.93
CA LYS A 2 -3.56 28.07 15.85
C LYS A 2 -4.25 27.23 14.75
N ARG A 3 -3.57 26.85 13.67
CA ARG A 3 -4.15 26.03 12.57
C ARG A 3 -4.13 24.52 12.84
N LEU A 4 -3.26 24.05 13.75
CA LEU A 4 -3.20 22.63 14.15
C LEU A 4 -4.34 22.29 15.15
N VAL A 5 -4.75 23.26 15.95
CA VAL A 5 -5.86 23.11 16.90
C VAL A 5 -7.21 23.02 16.18
N LEU A 6 -7.36 23.63 15.01
CA LEU A 6 -8.59 23.56 14.22
C LEU A 6 -8.84 22.16 13.62
N ILE A 7 -7.78 21.44 13.25
CA ILE A 7 -7.89 20.06 12.73
C ILE A 7 -8.27 19.10 13.86
N LEU A 8 -7.70 19.28 15.05
CA LEU A 8 -8.05 18.49 16.24
C LEU A 8 -9.47 18.79 16.76
N SER A 9 -9.98 20.02 16.60
CA SER A 9 -11.34 20.38 17.03
C SER A 9 -12.44 19.87 16.08
N ILE A 10 -12.13 19.60 14.81
CA ILE A 10 -13.07 18.95 13.88
C ILE A 10 -13.27 17.47 14.26
N PHE A 11 -12.22 16.81 14.78
CA PHE A 11 -12.33 15.43 15.27
C PHE A 11 -13.15 15.30 16.56
N SER A 12 -13.22 16.33 17.38
CA SER A 12 -13.99 16.29 18.65
C SER A 12 -15.50 16.54 18.47
N ALA A 13 -15.91 17.19 17.37
CA ALA A 13 -17.32 17.50 17.10
C ALA A 13 -18.13 16.34 16.48
N LEU A 14 -17.47 15.28 16.01
CA LEU A 14 -18.11 14.12 15.36
C LEU A 14 -18.56 13.01 16.32
N ASN A 15 -18.41 13.22 17.64
CA ASN A 15 -18.67 12.18 18.65
C ASN A 15 -20.15 11.92 19.00
N SER A 16 -21.13 12.58 18.36
CA SER A 16 -22.54 12.52 18.81
C SER A 16 -23.52 11.73 17.93
N PHE A 17 -23.09 11.15 16.84
CA PHE A 17 -24.00 10.34 15.98
C PHE A 17 -23.33 9.10 15.43
N ALA A 18 -23.40 7.96 16.12
CA ALA A 18 -23.52 6.64 15.49
C ALA A 18 -23.52 5.50 16.49
N GLN A 19 -24.69 4.95 16.76
CA GLN A 19 -24.81 3.54 17.15
C GLN A 19 -25.01 2.73 15.87
N HIS A 20 -23.94 2.18 15.30
CA HIS A 20 -24.01 1.03 14.38
C HIS A 20 -22.67 0.32 14.37
N ASN A 21 -22.70 -1.02 14.43
CA ASN A 21 -21.55 -1.92 14.44
C ASN A 21 -20.55 -1.59 13.30
N PRO A 22 -19.31 -1.22 13.58
CA PRO A 22 -18.32 -0.99 12.55
C PRO A 22 -17.95 -2.32 11.90
N LYS A 23 -18.11 -2.43 10.60
CA LYS A 23 -17.42 -3.45 9.81
C LYS A 23 -16.02 -2.91 9.59
N THR A 24 -15.09 -3.30 10.45
CA THR A 24 -13.66 -3.02 10.32
C THR A 24 -13.18 -3.40 8.93
N LEU A 25 -12.66 -2.41 8.17
CA LEU A 25 -11.80 -2.68 7.04
C LEU A 25 -10.46 -3.18 7.62
N ILE A 26 -10.27 -4.47 7.56
CA ILE A 26 -9.14 -5.17 8.15
C ILE A 26 -7.96 -5.06 7.21
N SER A 27 -6.77 -4.84 7.74
CA SER A 27 -5.54 -4.93 6.93
C SER A 27 -5.44 -6.31 6.28
N GLU A 28 -4.91 -6.40 5.07
CA GLU A 28 -4.78 -7.67 4.34
C GLU A 28 -3.99 -8.72 5.15
N ASP A 29 -3.07 -8.30 6.03
CA ASP A 29 -2.33 -9.19 6.93
C ASP A 29 -3.18 -9.77 8.08
N GLU A 30 -4.31 -9.11 8.42
CA GLU A 30 -5.18 -9.52 9.52
C GLU A 30 -6.45 -10.22 9.06
N LEU A 31 -6.83 -10.07 7.78
CA LEU A 31 -7.99 -10.79 7.21
C LEU A 31 -7.99 -12.28 7.56
N PRO A 32 -6.88 -13.04 7.39
CA PRO A 32 -6.85 -14.44 7.81
C PRO A 32 -7.07 -14.64 9.31
N THR A 33 -6.50 -13.78 10.16
CA THR A 33 -6.60 -13.93 11.63
C THR A 33 -7.97 -13.58 12.18
N MET A 34 -8.68 -12.59 11.61
CA MET A 34 -10.03 -12.25 12.06
C MET A 34 -11.09 -13.19 11.49
N VAL A 35 -10.98 -13.58 10.24
CA VAL A 35 -11.83 -14.61 9.65
C VAL A 35 -11.62 -15.93 10.39
N GLU A 36 -10.39 -16.27 10.75
CA GLU A 36 -10.07 -17.41 11.60
C GLU A 36 -10.75 -17.33 12.97
N ARG A 37 -10.72 -16.18 13.65
CA ARG A 37 -11.40 -15.99 14.96
C ARG A 37 -12.93 -16.10 14.88
N ILE A 38 -13.52 -15.57 13.80
CA ILE A 38 -14.97 -15.67 13.57
C ILE A 38 -15.37 -17.11 13.28
N ILE A 39 -14.57 -17.84 12.50
CA ILE A 39 -14.81 -19.24 12.17
C ILE A 39 -14.63 -20.12 13.41
N GLU A 40 -13.58 -19.90 14.22
CA GLU A 40 -13.36 -20.62 15.46
C GLU A 40 -14.52 -20.49 16.45
N ARG A 41 -15.09 -19.30 16.61
CA ARG A 41 -16.28 -19.08 17.46
C ARG A 41 -17.52 -19.82 16.95
N ARG A 42 -17.65 -19.97 15.65
CA ARG A 42 -18.78 -20.69 15.04
C ARG A 42 -18.62 -22.21 15.10
N ASP A 43 -17.40 -22.71 14.87
CA ASP A 43 -17.13 -24.15 14.84
C ASP A 43 -17.12 -24.78 16.25
N SER A 44 -16.67 -24.06 17.26
CA SER A 44 -16.76 -24.52 18.67
C SER A 44 -18.21 -24.59 19.17
N ALA A 45 -19.12 -23.81 18.57
CA ALA A 45 -20.54 -23.84 18.91
C ALA A 45 -21.34 -24.96 18.20
N ILE A 46 -20.84 -25.48 17.07
CA ILE A 46 -21.58 -26.41 16.20
C ILE A 46 -21.08 -27.85 16.32
N ASN A 47 -19.81 -28.09 16.65
CA ASN A 47 -19.19 -29.43 16.64
C ASN A 47 -18.75 -29.88 18.02
N GLY A 48 -19.68 -30.44 18.81
CA GLY A 48 -19.33 -31.24 19.96
C GLY A 48 -18.47 -32.45 19.56
N GLY A 49 -17.15 -32.36 19.72
CA GLY A 49 -16.32 -33.50 20.07
C GLY A 49 -15.63 -34.33 19.00
N TYR A 50 -15.80 -34.16 17.68
CA TYR A 50 -15.01 -34.85 16.65
C TYR A 50 -14.32 -33.90 15.71
N LYS A 51 -13.00 -33.68 15.85
CA LYS A 51 -12.16 -32.93 14.94
C LYS A 51 -11.91 -33.68 13.63
N ILE A 52 -12.82 -33.60 12.68
CA ILE A 52 -12.46 -33.84 11.28
C ILE A 52 -11.59 -32.65 10.86
N ARG A 53 -10.30 -32.87 10.62
CA ARG A 53 -9.37 -31.87 10.04
C ARG A 53 -9.85 -31.51 8.64
N LYS A 54 -10.78 -30.58 8.51
CA LYS A 54 -11.06 -29.95 7.23
C LYS A 54 -10.05 -28.83 7.05
N ILE A 55 -9.19 -28.95 6.04
CA ILE A 55 -8.40 -27.83 5.53
C ILE A 55 -9.41 -26.79 5.08
N LYS A 56 -9.43 -25.63 5.77
CA LYS A 56 -10.28 -24.51 5.37
C LYS A 56 -9.47 -23.60 4.48
N SER A 57 -9.80 -23.56 3.20
CA SER A 57 -9.19 -22.71 2.21
C SER A 57 -10.23 -21.74 1.67
N HIS A 58 -9.84 -20.50 1.47
CA HIS A 58 -10.62 -19.48 0.81
C HIS A 58 -10.01 -19.19 -0.55
N PHE A 59 -10.84 -19.12 -1.57
CA PHE A 59 -10.47 -18.77 -2.93
C PHE A 59 -11.24 -17.50 -3.32
N ASN A 60 -10.51 -16.46 -3.65
CA ASN A 60 -11.08 -15.23 -4.18
C ASN A 60 -10.53 -14.97 -5.58
N LEU A 61 -11.40 -14.54 -6.47
CA LEU A 61 -11.02 -14.05 -7.78
C LEU A 61 -11.47 -12.61 -7.90
N GLU A 62 -10.54 -11.71 -8.19
CA GLU A 62 -10.81 -10.29 -8.27
C GLU A 62 -10.71 -9.80 -9.71
N PHE A 63 -11.71 -9.02 -10.12
CA PHE A 63 -11.76 -8.35 -11.42
C PHE A 63 -11.96 -6.86 -11.25
N ALA A 64 -11.26 -6.07 -12.05
CA ALA A 64 -11.56 -4.67 -12.25
C ALA A 64 -11.28 -4.27 -13.69
N SER A 65 -12.24 -3.62 -14.33
CA SER A 65 -12.14 -3.12 -15.70
C SER A 65 -12.67 -1.70 -15.78
N THR A 66 -12.04 -0.89 -16.62
CA THR A 66 -12.39 0.52 -16.81
C THR A 66 -12.41 0.92 -18.28
N ALA A 67 -13.34 1.82 -18.63
CA ALA A 67 -13.23 2.70 -19.78
C ALA A 67 -12.62 4.03 -19.28
N ASN A 68 -11.54 4.49 -19.92
CA ASN A 68 -10.79 5.65 -19.47
C ASN A 68 -10.71 6.68 -20.59
N ALA A 69 -10.81 7.96 -20.22
CA ALA A 69 -10.43 9.09 -21.05
C ALA A 69 -9.23 9.78 -20.40
N TYR A 70 -8.17 9.99 -21.16
CA TYR A 70 -6.90 10.58 -20.70
C TYR A 70 -6.72 11.96 -21.28
N PHE A 71 -6.12 12.85 -20.49
CA PHE A 71 -5.81 14.21 -20.89
C PHE A 71 -4.42 14.59 -20.36
N SER A 72 -3.65 15.32 -21.16
CA SER A 72 -2.36 15.92 -20.78
C SER A 72 -2.41 17.41 -21.01
N ASP A 73 -2.05 18.20 -20.00
CA ASP A 73 -2.10 19.67 -20.00
C ASP A 73 -3.44 20.24 -20.51
N GLY A 74 -4.55 19.53 -20.17
CA GLY A 74 -5.91 19.90 -20.55
C GLY A 74 -6.35 19.44 -21.95
N ASN A 75 -5.45 18.89 -22.76
CA ASN A 75 -5.77 18.34 -24.07
C ASN A 75 -6.17 16.87 -23.96
N PHE A 76 -7.17 16.47 -24.74
CA PHE A 76 -7.58 15.07 -24.83
C PHE A 76 -6.51 14.27 -25.58
N ASP A 77 -6.06 13.17 -24.96
CA ASP A 77 -5.05 12.28 -25.54
C ASP A 77 -5.69 11.06 -26.21
N GLU A 78 -6.42 10.27 -25.42
CA GLU A 78 -7.01 9.02 -25.92
C GLU A 78 -8.17 8.51 -25.03
N MET A 79 -8.95 7.59 -25.59
CA MET A 79 -9.84 6.71 -24.83
C MET A 79 -9.38 5.27 -24.95
N SER A 80 -9.45 4.52 -23.85
CA SER A 80 -9.11 3.08 -23.88
C SER A 80 -9.89 2.28 -22.85
N PHE A 81 -10.12 1.00 -23.17
CA PHE A 81 -10.57 0.02 -22.19
C PHE A 81 -9.36 -0.67 -21.57
N LYS A 82 -9.36 -0.82 -20.24
CA LYS A 82 -8.29 -1.51 -19.51
C LYS A 82 -8.87 -2.54 -18.56
N MET A 83 -8.26 -3.72 -18.54
CA MET A 83 -8.41 -4.68 -17.46
C MET A 83 -7.39 -4.30 -16.38
N ASN A 84 -7.85 -3.56 -15.37
CA ASN A 84 -6.97 -3.01 -14.33
C ASN A 84 -6.51 -4.11 -13.37
N ARG A 85 -7.36 -5.12 -13.13
CA ARG A 85 -7.03 -6.20 -12.23
C ARG A 85 -7.68 -7.51 -12.62
N VAL A 86 -6.86 -8.54 -12.64
CA VAL A 86 -7.27 -9.94 -12.53
C VAL A 86 -6.32 -10.55 -11.51
N ARG A 87 -6.84 -10.99 -10.36
CA ARG A 87 -6.03 -11.47 -9.24
C ARG A 87 -6.66 -12.69 -8.61
N LEU A 88 -5.85 -13.72 -8.37
CA LEU A 88 -6.20 -14.92 -7.62
C LEU A 88 -5.59 -14.82 -6.23
N GLU A 89 -6.39 -15.06 -5.21
CA GLU A 89 -5.97 -15.14 -3.83
C GLU A 89 -6.45 -16.43 -3.19
N ILE A 90 -5.54 -17.13 -2.54
CA ILE A 90 -5.80 -18.38 -1.84
C ILE A 90 -5.17 -18.28 -0.47
N TYR A 91 -5.96 -18.43 0.57
CA TYR A 91 -5.44 -18.48 1.93
C TYR A 91 -6.20 -19.49 2.77
N GLY A 92 -5.56 -19.99 3.81
CA GLY A 92 -6.21 -20.96 4.65
C GLY A 92 -5.32 -21.48 5.77
N ARG A 93 -5.90 -22.38 6.54
CA ARG A 93 -5.25 -23.01 7.70
C ARG A 93 -5.02 -24.50 7.42
N LEU A 94 -3.77 -24.94 7.59
CA LEU A 94 -3.37 -26.35 7.48
C LEU A 94 -3.65 -27.11 8.77
N ASN A 95 -3.43 -26.44 9.93
CA ASN A 95 -3.69 -26.97 11.27
C ASN A 95 -3.77 -25.81 12.28
N ASP A 96 -3.85 -26.08 13.58
CA ASP A 96 -3.98 -25.07 14.63
C ASP A 96 -2.77 -24.10 14.71
N HIS A 97 -1.63 -24.47 14.12
CA HIS A 97 -0.39 -23.70 14.17
C HIS A 97 0.08 -23.17 12.83
N LEU A 98 -0.37 -23.75 11.72
CA LEU A 98 0.12 -23.41 10.39
C LEU A 98 -1.00 -22.90 9.50
N SER A 99 -0.80 -21.74 8.92
CA SER A 99 -1.62 -21.17 7.84
C SER A 99 -0.74 -20.76 6.66
N TYR A 100 -1.37 -20.54 5.52
CA TYR A 100 -0.69 -20.16 4.29
C TYR A 100 -1.46 -19.06 3.57
N HIS A 101 -0.73 -18.29 2.78
CA HIS A 101 -1.29 -17.24 1.93
C HIS A 101 -0.55 -17.23 0.60
N PHE A 102 -1.32 -17.36 -0.49
CA PHE A 102 -0.84 -17.21 -1.85
C PHE A 102 -1.70 -16.20 -2.57
N ARG A 103 -1.07 -15.23 -3.26
CA ARG A 103 -1.78 -14.24 -4.07
C ARG A 103 -0.97 -13.90 -5.30
N GLN A 104 -1.61 -13.97 -6.45
CA GLN A 104 -1.01 -13.67 -7.74
C GLN A 104 -1.87 -12.70 -8.53
N SER A 105 -1.28 -11.63 -9.00
CA SER A 105 -1.86 -10.72 -9.98
C SER A 105 -1.53 -11.19 -11.39
N PHE A 106 -2.51 -11.20 -12.27
CA PHE A 106 -2.35 -11.48 -13.70
C PHE A 106 -2.32 -10.19 -14.53
N SER A 107 -2.61 -9.05 -13.94
CA SER A 107 -2.40 -7.75 -14.57
C SER A 107 -0.93 -7.34 -14.43
N SER A 108 -0.38 -6.67 -15.46
CA SER A 108 0.98 -6.14 -15.40
C SER A 108 1.06 -5.08 -14.30
N TYR A 109 2.04 -5.24 -13.43
CA TYR A 109 2.45 -4.21 -12.47
C TYR A 109 3.45 -3.27 -13.11
N ASN A 110 3.45 -2.01 -12.67
CA ASN A 110 4.60 -1.15 -12.90
C ASN A 110 5.81 -1.86 -12.29
N ASN A 111 6.80 -2.13 -13.14
CA ASN A 111 7.96 -2.94 -12.78
C ASN A 111 8.81 -2.20 -11.76
N VAL A 112 8.52 -2.41 -10.48
CA VAL A 112 9.55 -2.19 -9.47
C VAL A 112 10.56 -3.31 -9.67
N ASN A 113 11.76 -2.97 -10.09
CA ASN A 113 12.83 -3.92 -10.38
C ASN A 113 13.27 -4.64 -9.09
N ILE A 114 12.63 -5.75 -8.78
CA ILE A 114 13.01 -6.64 -7.68
C ILE A 114 13.58 -7.91 -8.29
N VAL A 115 14.84 -8.21 -7.96
CA VAL A 115 15.46 -9.47 -8.35
C VAL A 115 15.11 -10.54 -7.32
N GLU A 116 14.05 -11.26 -7.59
CA GLU A 116 13.63 -12.44 -6.83
C GLU A 116 13.52 -13.66 -7.76
N ASN A 117 13.58 -14.86 -7.18
CA ASN A 117 13.35 -16.11 -7.92
C ASN A 117 11.87 -16.31 -8.31
N LEU A 118 10.95 -15.57 -7.69
CA LEU A 118 9.53 -15.57 -8.00
C LEU A 118 9.18 -14.41 -8.93
N PRO A 119 8.25 -14.60 -9.90
CA PRO A 119 7.72 -13.50 -10.69
C PRO A 119 7.18 -12.35 -9.81
N SER A 120 7.37 -11.11 -10.25
CA SER A 120 6.86 -9.91 -9.56
C SER A 120 5.33 -9.94 -9.41
N SER A 121 4.62 -10.66 -10.28
CA SER A 121 3.18 -10.88 -10.21
C SER A 121 2.70 -11.69 -9.00
N ILE A 122 3.59 -12.46 -8.35
CA ILE A 122 3.27 -13.12 -7.09
C ILE A 122 3.47 -12.12 -5.95
N GLU A 123 2.39 -11.76 -5.28
CA GLU A 123 2.37 -10.79 -4.18
C GLU A 123 2.59 -11.48 -2.83
N TYR A 124 1.87 -12.57 -2.59
CA TYR A 124 2.06 -13.43 -1.40
C TYR A 124 2.40 -14.85 -1.80
N ALA A 125 3.38 -15.41 -1.13
CA ALA A 125 3.70 -16.84 -1.14
C ALA A 125 4.40 -17.15 0.19
N ASN A 126 3.61 -17.34 1.25
CA ASN A 126 4.14 -17.47 2.60
C ASN A 126 3.42 -18.52 3.44
N LEU A 127 4.12 -18.95 4.48
CA LEU A 127 3.61 -19.74 5.57
C LEU A 127 3.67 -18.92 6.86
N LYS A 128 2.60 -18.95 7.62
CA LYS A 128 2.51 -18.36 8.95
C LYS A 128 2.48 -19.47 9.99
N TRP A 129 3.39 -19.42 10.93
CA TRP A 129 3.51 -20.36 12.03
C TRP A 129 3.19 -19.66 13.35
N ARG A 130 2.10 -20.08 13.98
CA ARG A 130 1.72 -19.63 15.33
C ARG A 130 2.55 -20.39 16.37
N LEU A 131 3.52 -19.72 16.96
CA LEU A 131 4.40 -20.28 17.99
C LEU A 131 3.76 -20.19 19.37
N SER A 132 2.93 -19.17 19.60
CA SER A 132 2.13 -19.00 20.83
C SER A 132 0.93 -18.09 20.56
N ASP A 133 0.06 -17.89 21.55
CA ASP A 133 -1.07 -16.95 21.44
C ASP A 133 -0.62 -15.48 21.26
N LYS A 134 0.65 -15.19 21.56
CA LYS A 134 1.22 -13.85 21.48
C LYS A 134 2.25 -13.67 20.38
N PHE A 135 2.64 -14.74 19.68
CA PHE A 135 3.71 -14.64 18.71
C PHE A 135 3.52 -15.54 17.50
N ASP A 136 3.52 -14.92 16.32
CA ASP A 136 3.50 -15.58 15.02
C ASP A 136 4.80 -15.31 14.26
N LEU A 137 5.22 -16.28 13.45
CA LEU A 137 6.33 -16.17 12.51
C LEU A 137 5.81 -16.37 11.08
N VAL A 138 6.09 -15.43 10.18
CA VAL A 138 5.73 -15.53 8.76
C VAL A 138 7.00 -15.64 7.94
N ILE A 139 7.06 -16.64 7.06
CA ILE A 139 8.23 -16.93 6.22
C ILE A 139 7.78 -17.01 4.76
N GLY A 140 8.48 -16.31 3.87
CA GLY A 140 8.21 -16.28 2.44
C GLY A 140 7.96 -14.88 1.91
N LYS A 141 7.34 -14.78 0.72
CA LYS A 141 7.00 -13.50 0.09
C LYS A 141 5.76 -12.92 0.75
N GLN A 142 5.86 -11.70 1.21
CA GLN A 142 4.85 -11.04 2.03
C GLN A 142 4.95 -9.53 1.96
N PHE A 143 3.92 -8.87 2.46
CA PHE A 143 3.88 -7.42 2.61
C PHE A 143 4.96 -6.94 3.60
N LEU A 144 5.60 -5.82 3.29
CA LEU A 144 6.57 -5.19 4.20
C LEU A 144 5.89 -4.72 5.49
N ALA A 145 6.56 -4.92 6.62
CA ALA A 145 6.12 -4.42 7.91
C ALA A 145 6.44 -2.91 8.02
N VAL A 146 5.70 -2.10 7.27
CA VAL A 146 5.79 -0.65 7.25
C VAL A 146 4.43 -0.04 7.57
N ALA A 147 4.37 1.21 7.99
CA ALA A 147 3.14 1.95 8.21
C ALA A 147 2.65 2.63 6.93
N GLY A 148 1.40 3.12 6.96
CA GLY A 148 0.77 3.82 5.85
C GLY A 148 -0.44 3.04 5.34
N TYR A 149 -1.63 3.58 5.58
CA TYR A 149 -2.89 2.88 5.29
C TYR A 149 -3.10 2.65 3.79
N GLU A 150 -2.74 3.63 2.93
CA GLU A 150 -2.86 3.47 1.48
C GLU A 150 -2.14 2.22 0.97
N GLY A 151 -0.96 1.90 1.52
CA GLY A 151 -0.20 0.72 1.15
C GLY A 151 -0.84 -0.59 1.61
N TYR A 152 -1.49 -0.60 2.79
CA TYR A 152 -2.13 -1.79 3.35
C TYR A 152 -3.50 -2.10 2.76
N VAL A 153 -4.21 -1.09 2.28
CA VAL A 153 -5.55 -1.29 1.73
C VAL A 153 -5.47 -2.11 0.46
N ASN A 154 -6.40 -3.03 0.31
CA ASN A 154 -6.53 -3.77 -0.95
C ASN A 154 -6.56 -2.80 -2.13
N GLY A 155 -5.64 -2.95 -3.06
CA GLY A 155 -5.53 -2.11 -4.25
C GLY A 155 -6.79 -2.05 -5.12
N LEU A 156 -7.84 -2.82 -4.80
CA LEU A 156 -9.20 -2.64 -5.34
C LEU A 156 -9.93 -1.45 -4.72
N LEU A 157 -9.57 -1.06 -3.50
CA LEU A 157 -10.15 0.12 -2.83
C LEU A 157 -9.35 1.38 -3.16
N VAL A 158 -8.04 1.23 -3.39
CA VAL A 158 -7.16 2.30 -3.88
C VAL A 158 -7.01 2.14 -5.39
N ARG A 159 -7.78 2.89 -6.18
CA ARG A 159 -7.77 2.80 -7.65
C ARG A 159 -6.58 3.49 -8.30
N GLU A 160 -6.02 4.44 -7.60
CA GLU A 160 -4.81 5.17 -7.98
C GLU A 160 -3.98 5.42 -6.75
N PHE A 161 -2.77 4.94 -6.72
CA PHE A 161 -1.81 5.17 -5.63
C PHE A 161 -1.16 6.56 -5.72
N SER A 162 -0.58 7.02 -4.60
CA SER A 162 0.43 8.08 -4.62
C SER A 162 1.64 7.64 -5.45
N GLU A 163 2.41 8.58 -5.97
CA GLU A 163 3.65 8.29 -6.71
C GLU A 163 4.64 7.47 -5.86
N PHE A 164 4.63 7.68 -4.53
CA PHE A 164 5.45 6.90 -3.61
C PHE A 164 5.02 5.44 -3.58
N ASN A 165 3.75 5.16 -3.29
CA ASN A 165 3.26 3.79 -3.16
C ASN A 165 3.20 3.04 -4.49
N ASP A 166 3.03 3.75 -5.62
CA ASP A 166 3.07 3.17 -6.97
C ASP A 166 4.47 2.66 -7.34
N ASN A 167 5.53 3.27 -6.77
CA ASN A 167 6.92 2.90 -6.99
C ASN A 167 7.58 2.19 -5.79
N PHE A 168 6.83 1.90 -4.74
CA PHE A 168 7.35 1.26 -3.54
C PHE A 168 7.29 -0.27 -3.64
N PRO A 169 8.42 -0.99 -3.44
CA PRO A 169 8.47 -2.46 -3.55
C PRO A 169 7.87 -3.12 -2.30
N ILE A 170 6.54 -3.14 -2.23
CA ILE A 170 5.78 -3.47 -1.03
C ILE A 170 5.76 -4.97 -0.69
N PHE A 171 5.97 -5.87 -1.67
CA PHE A 171 5.98 -7.32 -1.48
C PHE A 171 7.40 -7.87 -1.63
N GLN A 172 7.95 -8.38 -0.53
CA GLN A 172 9.32 -8.89 -0.51
C GLN A 172 9.42 -10.23 0.24
N THR A 173 10.41 -11.04 -0.15
CA THR A 173 10.69 -12.31 0.52
C THR A 173 11.53 -12.09 1.76
N GLY A 174 11.10 -12.71 2.87
CA GLY A 174 11.81 -12.59 4.14
C GLY A 174 11.12 -13.31 5.28
N VAL A 175 11.42 -12.86 6.49
CA VAL A 175 10.88 -13.38 7.74
C VAL A 175 10.30 -12.23 8.56
N LYS A 176 9.08 -12.40 9.07
CA LYS A 176 8.38 -11.45 9.95
C LYS A 176 7.96 -12.13 11.25
N GLY A 177 8.34 -11.54 12.36
CA GLY A 177 7.79 -11.85 13.69
C GLY A 177 6.67 -10.86 14.01
N SER A 178 5.52 -11.38 14.46
CA SER A 178 4.38 -10.59 14.92
C SER A 178 4.18 -10.84 16.40
N LEU A 179 4.33 -9.82 17.22
CA LEU A 179 4.17 -9.87 18.68
C LEU A 179 2.88 -9.14 19.08
N TYR A 180 1.94 -9.85 19.65
CA TYR A 180 0.67 -9.33 20.15
C TYR A 180 0.79 -9.00 21.64
N LEU A 181 1.10 -7.73 21.95
CA LEU A 181 1.25 -7.26 23.34
C LEU A 181 -0.08 -7.31 24.07
N THR A 182 -1.12 -6.83 23.40
CA THR A 182 -2.53 -6.93 23.77
C THR A 182 -3.35 -7.22 22.51
N PRO A 183 -4.67 -7.50 22.62
CA PRO A 183 -5.51 -7.63 21.43
C PRO A 183 -5.49 -6.40 20.49
N ASP A 184 -5.18 -5.22 21.04
CA ASP A 184 -5.22 -3.95 20.32
C ASP A 184 -3.84 -3.31 20.13
N GLN A 185 -2.73 -4.01 20.51
CA GLN A 185 -1.37 -3.48 20.41
C GLN A 185 -0.44 -4.53 19.82
N HIS A 186 0.01 -4.30 18.58
CA HIS A 186 0.84 -5.24 17.83
C HIS A 186 2.19 -4.63 17.48
N LEU A 187 3.23 -5.43 17.56
CA LEU A 187 4.58 -5.10 17.10
C LEU A 187 5.00 -6.11 16.03
N TYR A 188 5.54 -5.60 14.95
CA TYR A 188 6.06 -6.39 13.84
C TYR A 188 7.55 -6.10 13.67
N PHE A 189 8.34 -7.15 13.55
CA PHE A 189 9.77 -7.09 13.22
C PHE A 189 10.00 -7.94 11.99
N GLN A 190 10.60 -7.37 10.96
CA GLN A 190 10.77 -8.06 9.69
C GLN A 190 12.17 -7.85 9.14
N VAL A 191 12.73 -8.89 8.51
CA VAL A 191 13.92 -8.80 7.67
C VAL A 191 13.58 -9.38 6.31
N THR A 192 13.79 -8.58 5.26
CA THR A 192 13.50 -8.98 3.87
C THR A 192 14.72 -8.79 3.00
N ASN A 193 14.70 -9.44 1.84
CA ASN A 193 15.68 -9.20 0.80
C ASN A 193 15.44 -7.80 0.19
N GLN A 194 16.48 -6.97 0.12
CA GLN A 194 16.46 -5.62 -0.48
C GLN A 194 17.18 -5.60 -1.83
N LYS A 195 17.47 -6.75 -2.41
CA LYS A 195 18.09 -6.81 -3.73
C LYS A 195 17.11 -6.30 -4.78
N THR A 196 17.43 -5.16 -5.37
CA THR A 196 16.67 -4.51 -6.43
C THR A 196 17.37 -4.72 -7.76
N GLY A 197 16.64 -4.68 -8.87
CA GLY A 197 17.19 -4.77 -10.23
C GLY A 197 17.91 -3.51 -10.71
N LEU A 198 18.41 -2.68 -9.78
CA LEU A 198 19.14 -1.45 -10.12
C LEU A 198 20.43 -1.71 -10.88
N GLU A 199 20.98 -2.93 -10.78
CA GLU A 199 22.15 -3.35 -11.56
C GLU A 199 21.90 -3.28 -13.07
N SER A 200 20.65 -3.41 -13.51
CA SER A 200 20.28 -3.29 -14.93
C SER A 200 20.43 -1.89 -15.51
N TYR A 201 20.43 -0.86 -14.63
CA TYR A 201 20.71 0.53 -15.01
C TYR A 201 22.21 0.88 -15.03
N GLY A 202 23.07 -0.07 -14.61
CA GLY A 202 24.47 0.21 -14.32
C GLY A 202 24.61 1.06 -13.06
N PHE A 203 25.33 0.56 -12.08
CA PHE A 203 25.69 1.40 -10.94
C PHE A 203 26.60 2.53 -11.41
N PRO A 204 26.48 3.74 -10.82
CA PRO A 204 27.45 4.79 -11.01
C PRO A 204 28.86 4.29 -10.68
N ASP A 205 29.88 4.88 -11.32
CA ASP A 205 31.27 4.50 -11.13
C ASP A 205 31.66 4.45 -9.64
N GLY A 206 32.34 3.39 -9.24
CA GLY A 206 32.80 3.19 -7.86
C GLY A 206 31.76 2.60 -6.89
N ILE A 207 30.54 2.32 -7.33
CA ILE A 207 29.52 1.67 -6.50
C ILE A 207 29.51 0.16 -6.75
N GLU A 208 29.73 -0.61 -5.69
CA GLU A 208 29.71 -2.07 -5.71
C GLU A 208 28.39 -2.62 -5.18
N VAL A 209 27.97 -3.77 -5.70
CA VAL A 209 26.79 -4.52 -5.21
C VAL A 209 26.97 -4.87 -3.73
N SER A 210 25.91 -4.73 -2.94
CA SER A 210 25.95 -5.15 -1.53
C SER A 210 26.03 -6.67 -1.41
N LYS A 211 26.86 -7.14 -0.48
CA LYS A 211 26.89 -8.56 -0.07
C LYS A 211 25.79 -8.90 0.94
N PHE A 212 25.17 -7.88 1.55
CA PHE A 212 24.10 -8.01 2.55
C PHE A 212 22.92 -7.09 2.21
N PRO A 213 22.23 -7.35 1.08
CA PRO A 213 21.14 -6.50 0.62
C PRO A 213 19.84 -6.84 1.37
N PHE A 214 19.79 -6.52 2.66
CA PHE A 214 18.60 -6.73 3.49
C PHE A 214 17.99 -5.40 3.92
N LEU A 215 16.66 -5.44 4.13
CA LEU A 215 15.88 -4.41 4.79
C LEU A 215 15.37 -4.97 6.12
N ALA A 216 15.72 -4.32 7.22
CA ALA A 216 15.13 -4.57 8.52
C ALA A 216 14.06 -3.52 8.80
N SER A 217 12.89 -3.96 9.26
CA SER A 217 11.74 -3.10 9.55
C SER A 217 11.18 -3.41 10.94
N ALA A 218 10.74 -2.35 11.64
CA ALA A 218 9.95 -2.44 12.85
C ALA A 218 8.69 -1.59 12.66
N CYS A 219 7.52 -2.16 12.97
CA CYS A 219 6.24 -1.48 12.85
C CYS A 219 5.40 -1.73 14.10
N TRP A 220 4.82 -0.67 14.64
CA TRP A 220 3.82 -0.76 15.69
C TRP A 220 2.46 -0.36 15.13
N MET A 221 1.42 -1.11 15.50
CA MET A 221 0.03 -0.81 15.20
C MET A 221 -0.78 -0.87 16.48
N GLY A 222 -1.59 0.17 16.72
CA GLY A 222 -2.47 0.26 17.87
C GLY A 222 -3.89 0.63 17.49
N TRP A 223 -4.87 -0.03 18.08
CA TRP A 223 -6.30 0.27 17.94
C TRP A 223 -6.83 0.91 19.21
N PHE A 224 -7.60 1.98 19.07
CA PHE A 224 -8.14 2.80 20.17
C PHE A 224 -9.61 3.12 19.90
N ALA A 225 -10.31 3.58 20.93
CA ALA A 225 -11.71 3.99 20.86
C ALA A 225 -12.60 2.86 20.26
N ASP A 226 -12.51 1.67 20.84
CA ASP A 226 -13.23 0.46 20.38
C ASP A 226 -12.94 0.08 18.91
N GLY A 227 -11.70 0.32 18.46
CA GLY A 227 -11.24 0.04 17.11
C GLY A 227 -11.50 1.17 16.10
N ALA A 228 -12.14 2.26 16.51
CA ALA A 228 -12.44 3.36 15.60
C ALA A 228 -11.22 4.17 15.15
N VAL A 229 -10.11 4.09 15.90
CA VAL A 229 -8.85 4.75 15.57
C VAL A 229 -7.76 3.70 15.47
N ASN A 230 -7.08 3.61 14.34
CA ASN A 230 -5.88 2.80 14.17
C ASN A 230 -4.68 3.73 13.92
N LEU A 231 -3.63 3.56 14.71
CA LEU A 231 -2.38 4.27 14.56
C LEU A 231 -1.29 3.29 14.14
N GLN A 232 -0.48 3.67 13.17
CA GLN A 232 0.59 2.85 12.61
C GLN A 232 1.87 3.67 12.53
N TYR A 233 2.97 3.17 13.10
CA TYR A 233 4.27 3.83 13.02
C TYR A 233 5.34 2.80 12.71
N SER A 234 6.22 3.12 11.75
CA SER A 234 7.30 2.22 11.37
C SER A 234 8.60 2.94 11.07
N ALA A 235 9.68 2.22 11.29
CA ALA A 235 11.02 2.59 10.87
C ALA A 235 11.68 1.39 10.20
N SER A 236 12.39 1.64 9.09
CA SER A 236 13.13 0.61 8.37
C SER A 236 14.50 1.13 7.95
N ALA A 237 15.47 0.22 7.94
CA ALA A 237 16.83 0.49 7.47
C ALA A 237 17.35 -0.70 6.65
N GLY A 238 18.04 -0.40 5.56
CA GLY A 238 18.59 -1.43 4.68
C GLY A 238 19.76 -0.93 3.86
N GLN A 239 20.30 -1.82 3.04
CA GLN A 239 21.44 -1.52 2.17
C GLN A 239 21.10 -1.90 0.73
N LEU A 240 21.18 -0.93 -0.20
CA LEU A 240 20.95 -1.11 -1.63
C LEU A 240 22.21 -1.55 -2.37
N ALA A 241 23.34 -0.90 -2.03
CA ALA A 241 24.65 -1.18 -2.55
C ALA A 241 25.69 -0.96 -1.45
N LYS A 242 26.94 -1.35 -1.66
CA LYS A 242 28.00 -1.15 -0.68
C LYS A 242 28.15 0.34 -0.35
N GLY A 243 27.93 0.69 0.93
CA GLY A 243 27.95 2.07 1.41
C GLY A 243 26.73 2.92 1.04
N LYS A 244 25.75 2.39 0.29
CA LYS A 244 24.51 3.07 -0.06
C LYS A 244 23.31 2.46 0.66
N ASN A 245 22.88 3.15 1.72
CA ASN A 245 21.81 2.70 2.60
C ASN A 245 20.46 3.31 2.20
N ILE A 246 19.39 2.70 2.71
CA ILE A 246 18.02 3.19 2.58
C ILE A 246 17.36 3.21 3.94
N TYR A 247 16.57 4.25 4.20
CA TYR A 247 15.82 4.44 5.44
C TYR A 247 14.40 4.85 5.11
N TYR A 248 13.44 4.27 5.84
CA TYR A 248 12.04 4.66 5.80
C TYR A 248 11.56 5.04 7.19
N LEU A 249 10.82 6.15 7.29
CA LEU A 249 10.03 6.53 8.46
C LEU A 249 8.62 6.78 7.97
N MET A 250 7.67 6.01 8.47
CA MET A 250 6.30 6.07 7.98
C MET A 250 5.31 6.06 9.13
N CYS A 251 4.23 6.81 8.97
CA CYS A 251 3.08 6.74 9.85
C CYS A 251 1.78 6.76 9.05
N GLY A 252 0.79 6.01 9.56
CA GLY A 252 -0.57 5.98 9.07
C GLY A 252 -1.54 6.17 10.23
N ASN A 253 -2.51 7.05 10.09
CA ASN A 253 -3.53 7.30 11.08
C ASN A 253 -4.89 7.11 10.42
N VAL A 254 -5.67 6.19 10.93
CA VAL A 254 -6.97 5.82 10.37
C VAL A 254 -8.06 6.10 11.38
N TYR A 255 -9.15 6.68 10.91
CA TYR A 255 -10.40 6.81 11.64
C TYR A 255 -11.50 6.09 10.86
N GLU A 256 -12.12 5.11 11.49
CA GLU A 256 -13.26 4.38 10.91
C GLU A 256 -14.36 4.27 11.94
N LYS A 257 -15.47 4.95 11.68
CA LYS A 257 -16.67 4.86 12.53
C LYS A 257 -17.94 5.12 11.71
N GLY A 258 -18.87 4.19 11.80
CA GLY A 258 -20.14 4.28 11.09
C GLY A 258 -19.94 4.35 9.56
N PRO A 259 -20.46 5.38 8.87
CA PRO A 259 -20.32 5.51 7.43
C PRO A 259 -19.00 6.15 6.97
N VAL A 260 -18.15 6.59 7.89
CA VAL A 260 -16.93 7.37 7.60
C VAL A 260 -15.70 6.50 7.77
N LEU A 261 -14.84 6.51 6.75
CA LEU A 261 -13.44 6.10 6.84
C LEU A 261 -12.59 7.30 6.41
N ALA A 262 -11.62 7.65 7.23
CA ALA A 262 -10.63 8.67 6.87
C ALA A 262 -9.24 8.21 7.26
N TYR A 263 -8.23 8.56 6.46
CA TYR A 263 -6.85 8.30 6.83
C TYR A 263 -5.91 9.44 6.44
N LEU A 264 -4.80 9.52 7.17
CA LEU A 264 -3.69 10.42 6.92
C LEU A 264 -2.39 9.64 7.04
N ASP A 265 -1.68 9.49 5.92
CA ASP A 265 -0.37 8.86 5.86
C ASP A 265 0.72 9.92 5.67
N VAL A 266 1.86 9.71 6.34
CA VAL A 266 3.10 10.47 6.09
C VAL A 266 4.23 9.48 5.90
N LEU A 267 4.82 9.51 4.71
CA LEU A 267 5.83 8.55 4.27
C LEU A 267 7.10 9.33 3.93
N TYR A 268 8.20 9.01 4.60
CA TYR A 268 9.51 9.59 4.34
C TYR A 268 10.50 8.50 3.99
N GLN A 269 11.27 8.74 2.93
CA GLN A 269 12.38 7.90 2.52
C GLN A 269 13.64 8.74 2.33
N ARG A 270 14.77 8.22 2.79
CA ARG A 270 16.12 8.70 2.44
C ARG A 270 16.92 7.53 1.92
N SER A 271 17.53 7.69 0.76
CA SER A 271 18.15 6.58 0.04
C SER A 271 19.45 7.01 -0.64
N GLY A 272 20.49 6.20 -0.49
CA GLY A 272 21.76 6.40 -1.17
C GLY A 272 21.71 6.16 -2.68
N LEU A 273 20.68 5.46 -3.17
CA LEU A 273 20.39 5.26 -4.60
C LEU A 273 18.90 5.49 -4.85
N ASP A 274 18.55 6.01 -6.00
CA ASP A 274 17.16 6.24 -6.41
C ASP A 274 16.46 4.93 -6.79
N ASN A 275 16.06 4.15 -5.79
CA ASN A 275 15.37 2.88 -5.99
C ASN A 275 13.93 3.03 -6.53
N GLN A 276 13.32 4.21 -6.39
CA GLN A 276 12.01 4.54 -6.97
C GLN A 276 12.11 5.11 -8.39
N GLN A 277 13.31 5.48 -8.84
CA GLN A 277 13.61 6.05 -10.16
C GLN A 277 12.86 7.36 -10.47
N ARG A 278 12.28 8.00 -9.47
CA ARG A 278 11.48 9.24 -9.65
C ARG A 278 12.33 10.45 -10.03
N ILE A 279 13.58 10.50 -9.57
CA ILE A 279 14.55 11.55 -9.92
C ILE A 279 15.37 11.11 -11.13
N SER A 280 15.80 9.86 -11.19
CA SER A 280 16.56 9.32 -12.32
C SER A 280 15.79 9.47 -13.65
N SER A 281 14.46 9.29 -13.61
CA SER A 281 13.59 9.47 -14.81
C SER A 281 13.46 10.91 -15.29
N LEU A 282 13.94 11.91 -14.55
CA LEU A 282 13.95 13.30 -14.99
C LEU A 282 15.13 13.61 -15.93
N SER A 283 16.12 12.73 -15.99
CA SER A 283 17.26 12.91 -16.90
C SER A 283 17.01 12.27 -18.25
N LEU A 284 17.27 13.00 -19.32
CA LEU A 284 17.28 12.46 -20.70
C LEU A 284 18.43 11.50 -20.94
N VAL A 285 19.50 11.60 -20.15
CA VAL A 285 20.62 10.67 -20.20
C VAL A 285 20.39 9.62 -19.10
N PRO A 286 20.27 8.32 -19.45
CA PRO A 286 20.07 7.27 -18.47
C PRO A 286 21.21 7.27 -17.44
N SER A 287 20.91 7.66 -16.21
CA SER A 287 21.84 7.66 -15.10
C SER A 287 21.06 7.46 -13.79
N LEU A 288 21.62 6.68 -12.88
CA LEU A 288 20.99 6.46 -11.57
C LEU A 288 21.33 7.61 -10.63
N ALA A 289 20.34 8.35 -10.19
CA ALA A 289 20.52 9.38 -9.19
C ALA A 289 20.90 8.75 -7.84
N GLN A 290 21.77 9.43 -7.12
CA GLN A 290 22.20 9.04 -5.79
C GLN A 290 21.72 10.06 -4.76
N ASP A 291 21.77 9.64 -3.47
CA ASP A 291 21.56 10.50 -2.33
C ASP A 291 20.24 11.27 -2.39
N VAL A 292 19.16 10.50 -2.60
CA VAL A 292 17.79 11.00 -2.84
C VAL A 292 16.92 10.92 -1.60
N GLN A 293 15.93 11.80 -1.52
CA GLN A 293 14.91 11.79 -0.47
C GLN A 293 13.51 12.06 -1.03
N TYR A 294 12.52 11.44 -0.40
CA TYR A 294 11.12 11.56 -0.74
C TYR A 294 10.29 11.83 0.50
N LEU A 295 9.34 12.74 0.40
CA LEU A 295 8.31 12.96 1.42
C LEU A 295 6.96 12.94 0.74
N THR A 296 6.04 12.15 1.27
CA THR A 296 4.67 12.01 0.77
C THR A 296 3.70 12.16 1.93
N VAL A 297 2.68 12.97 1.74
CA VAL A 297 1.54 13.14 2.66
C VAL A 297 0.28 12.81 1.90
N ILE A 298 -0.51 11.87 2.40
CA ILE A 298 -1.73 11.38 1.76
C ILE A 298 -2.90 11.54 2.72
N GLY A 299 -3.97 12.16 2.27
CA GLY A 299 -5.23 12.25 3.00
C GLY A 299 -6.39 11.68 2.18
N ASN A 300 -7.26 10.92 2.84
CA ASN A 300 -8.47 10.37 2.23
C ASN A 300 -9.64 10.51 3.18
N VAL A 301 -10.82 10.77 2.62
CA VAL A 301 -12.10 10.66 3.31
C VAL A 301 -13.06 9.90 2.43
N ASP A 302 -13.59 8.83 2.97
CA ASP A 302 -14.56 7.94 2.35
C ASP A 302 -15.85 7.99 3.16
N TYR A 303 -16.98 8.16 2.48
CA TYR A 303 -18.29 8.31 3.11
C TYR A 303 -19.35 7.45 2.42
N ARG A 304 -19.86 6.47 3.16
CA ARG A 304 -20.93 5.61 2.73
C ARG A 304 -22.30 6.18 3.12
N PHE A 305 -22.88 7.01 2.27
CA PHE A 305 -24.11 7.74 2.57
C PHE A 305 -25.38 6.91 2.39
N SER A 306 -25.29 5.71 1.81
CA SER A 306 -26.36 4.73 1.79
C SER A 306 -25.83 3.30 1.62
N PRO A 307 -26.65 2.25 1.84
CA PRO A 307 -26.24 0.87 1.57
C PRO A 307 -25.79 0.61 0.12
N LYS A 308 -26.27 1.45 -0.83
CA LYS A 308 -25.98 1.30 -2.26
C LYS A 308 -24.97 2.29 -2.80
N TRP A 309 -24.57 3.32 -2.03
CA TRP A 309 -23.74 4.39 -2.53
C TRP A 309 -22.61 4.74 -1.56
N ASN A 310 -21.44 4.92 -2.13
CA ASN A 310 -20.24 5.36 -1.46
C ASN A 310 -19.54 6.43 -2.29
N ALA A 311 -18.87 7.38 -1.64
CA ALA A 311 -18.03 8.36 -2.31
C ALA A 311 -16.76 8.58 -1.51
N TYR A 312 -15.65 8.82 -2.21
CA TYR A 312 -14.43 9.26 -1.54
C TYR A 312 -13.72 10.39 -2.28
N ILE A 313 -12.98 11.16 -1.52
CA ILE A 313 -11.99 12.11 -2.03
C ILE A 313 -10.64 11.75 -1.44
N LYS A 314 -9.60 11.81 -2.25
CA LYS A 314 -8.21 11.58 -1.83
C LYS A 314 -7.30 12.67 -2.39
N GLY A 315 -6.32 13.08 -1.59
CA GLY A 315 -5.26 13.97 -2.02
C GLY A 315 -3.91 13.44 -1.58
N ALA A 316 -2.89 13.64 -2.40
CA ALA A 316 -1.50 13.42 -2.03
C ALA A 316 -0.64 14.62 -2.40
N PHE A 317 0.28 14.97 -1.52
CA PHE A 317 1.34 15.96 -1.74
C PHE A 317 2.68 15.28 -1.56
N GLU A 318 3.57 15.43 -2.54
CA GLU A 318 4.80 14.66 -2.59
C GLU A 318 5.96 15.54 -3.02
N THR A 319 7.12 15.35 -2.41
CA THR A 319 8.36 16.00 -2.85
C THR A 319 9.43 14.95 -3.13
N ALA A 320 10.25 15.22 -4.13
CA ALA A 320 11.43 14.44 -4.48
C ALA A 320 12.63 15.38 -4.58
N GLY A 321 13.75 15.00 -3.98
CA GLY A 321 14.96 15.82 -3.96
C GLY A 321 16.23 15.01 -3.77
N VAL A 322 17.35 15.65 -4.01
CA VAL A 322 18.72 15.15 -3.79
C VAL A 322 19.27 15.84 -2.56
N TYR A 323 19.74 15.07 -1.58
CA TYR A 323 20.27 15.65 -0.33
C TYR A 323 21.79 15.88 -0.34
N GLU A 324 22.48 15.36 -1.37
CA GLU A 324 23.90 15.60 -1.61
C GLU A 324 24.16 15.57 -3.13
N LYS A 325 24.83 16.60 -3.64
CA LYS A 325 25.11 16.73 -5.08
C LYS A 325 25.89 15.51 -5.60
N ASN A 326 25.43 14.93 -6.72
CA ASN A 326 26.07 13.81 -7.38
C ASN A 326 25.94 13.88 -8.89
N GLY A 327 27.07 13.85 -9.59
CA GLY A 327 27.11 13.96 -11.05
C GLY A 327 26.34 15.21 -11.56
N SER A 328 25.35 14.99 -12.43
CA SER A 328 24.49 16.04 -13.00
C SER A 328 23.31 16.43 -12.08
N TYR A 329 23.10 15.71 -10.97
CA TYR A 329 22.01 15.97 -10.03
C TYR A 329 22.45 16.98 -8.97
N ALA A 330 21.89 18.19 -9.02
CA ALA A 330 22.16 19.23 -8.02
C ALA A 330 21.45 18.91 -6.69
N GLU A 331 22.05 19.36 -5.58
CA GLU A 331 21.40 19.27 -4.26
C GLU A 331 20.15 20.15 -4.22
N GLY A 332 19.11 19.67 -3.53
CA GLY A 332 17.88 20.36 -3.28
C GLY A 332 16.65 19.61 -3.81
N ARG A 333 15.50 20.26 -3.71
CA ARG A 333 14.25 19.74 -4.26
C ARG A 333 14.34 19.75 -5.80
N MET A 334 13.93 18.64 -6.39
CA MET A 334 13.86 18.47 -7.85
C MET A 334 12.42 18.59 -8.33
N MET A 335 11.48 17.99 -7.62
CA MET A 335 10.08 17.91 -8.03
C MET A 335 9.14 18.05 -6.85
N THR A 336 8.01 18.71 -7.06
CA THR A 336 6.80 18.60 -6.25
C THR A 336 5.71 17.97 -7.11
N ALA A 337 4.98 17.02 -6.55
CA ALA A 337 3.83 16.40 -7.20
C ALA A 337 2.61 16.48 -6.28
N TRP A 338 1.43 16.57 -6.85
CA TRP A 338 0.16 16.45 -6.15
C TRP A 338 -0.80 15.61 -6.97
N ASN A 339 -1.58 14.84 -6.24
CA ASN A 339 -2.59 13.96 -6.78
C ASN A 339 -3.91 14.29 -6.09
N ALA A 340 -4.96 14.53 -6.86
CA ALA A 340 -6.31 14.75 -6.37
C ALA A 340 -7.27 13.78 -7.05
N GLN A 341 -8.12 13.13 -6.25
CA GLN A 341 -9.03 12.11 -6.74
C GLN A 341 -10.42 12.28 -6.14
N ALA A 342 -11.43 11.95 -6.92
CA ALA A 342 -12.81 11.82 -6.47
C ALA A 342 -13.43 10.57 -7.09
N CYS A 343 -14.16 9.81 -6.31
CA CYS A 343 -14.83 8.60 -6.77
C CYS A 343 -16.24 8.49 -6.21
N MET A 344 -17.14 8.02 -7.05
CA MET A 344 -18.48 7.61 -6.68
C MET A 344 -18.64 6.12 -7.00
N GLU A 345 -19.12 5.34 -6.04
CA GLU A 345 -19.33 3.91 -6.16
C GLU A 345 -20.81 3.56 -5.96
N TRP A 346 -21.31 2.70 -6.81
CA TRP A 346 -22.66 2.14 -6.74
C TRP A 346 -22.61 0.63 -6.56
N PHE A 347 -23.31 0.14 -5.54
CA PHE A 347 -23.48 -1.28 -5.20
C PHE A 347 -24.89 -1.72 -5.60
N PRO A 348 -25.08 -2.26 -6.82
CA PRO A 348 -26.42 -2.58 -7.34
C PRO A 348 -27.10 -3.72 -6.57
N PHE A 349 -26.33 -4.66 -6.04
CA PHE A 349 -26.85 -5.85 -5.39
C PHE A 349 -26.82 -5.71 -3.86
N GLU A 350 -27.97 -5.90 -3.20
CA GLU A 350 -28.05 -5.75 -1.73
C GLU A 350 -27.33 -6.88 -0.99
N ASN A 351 -27.39 -8.08 -1.55
CA ASN A 351 -26.83 -9.30 -0.96
C ASN A 351 -25.39 -9.60 -1.43
N ASP A 352 -24.89 -8.87 -2.41
CA ASP A 352 -23.53 -9.01 -2.92
C ASP A 352 -22.82 -7.65 -2.97
N LYS A 353 -22.01 -7.38 -1.95
CA LYS A 353 -21.20 -6.16 -1.86
C LYS A 353 -19.83 -6.32 -2.57
N GLY A 354 -19.50 -7.48 -3.08
CA GLY A 354 -18.32 -7.74 -3.88
C GLY A 354 -18.37 -7.05 -5.24
N PHE A 355 -19.57 -6.87 -5.83
CA PHE A 355 -19.75 -6.18 -7.10
C PHE A 355 -20.06 -4.71 -6.92
N LYS A 356 -19.39 -3.86 -7.68
CA LYS A 356 -19.67 -2.42 -7.75
C LYS A 356 -19.35 -1.83 -9.11
N VAL A 357 -20.07 -0.76 -9.44
CA VAL A 357 -19.80 0.15 -10.56
C VAL A 357 -19.27 1.44 -9.99
N PHE A 358 -18.33 2.10 -10.66
CA PHE A 358 -17.77 3.34 -10.16
C PHE A 358 -17.45 4.33 -11.27
N ALA A 359 -17.53 5.62 -10.94
CA ALA A 359 -16.99 6.72 -11.71
C ALA A 359 -15.83 7.33 -10.90
N HIS A 360 -14.67 7.52 -11.52
CA HIS A 360 -13.46 7.98 -10.86
C HIS A 360 -12.76 9.05 -11.68
N TYR A 361 -12.41 10.16 -11.04
CA TYR A 361 -11.60 11.23 -11.58
C TYR A 361 -10.28 11.30 -10.86
N VAL A 362 -9.19 11.45 -11.61
CA VAL A 362 -7.83 11.61 -11.12
C VAL A 362 -7.19 12.81 -11.79
N TYR A 363 -6.55 13.67 -11.00
CA TYR A 363 -5.67 14.72 -11.46
C TYR A 363 -4.29 14.51 -10.85
N LYS A 364 -3.23 14.53 -11.66
CA LYS A 364 -1.82 14.54 -11.21
C LYS A 364 -1.14 15.80 -11.74
N GLY A 365 -0.63 16.62 -10.83
CA GLY A 365 0.11 17.82 -11.13
C GLY A 365 1.57 17.67 -10.76
N PHE A 366 2.46 18.29 -11.55
CA PHE A 366 3.90 18.23 -11.34
C PHE A 366 4.51 19.62 -11.49
N GLU A 367 5.40 19.98 -10.58
CA GLU A 367 6.21 21.20 -10.64
C GLU A 367 7.69 20.79 -10.54
N LEU A 368 8.43 21.08 -11.60
CA LEU A 368 9.87 20.83 -11.69
C LEU A 368 10.61 22.12 -11.32
N THR A 369 11.64 22.00 -10.49
CA THR A 369 12.58 23.10 -10.22
C THR A 369 13.50 23.34 -11.41
N ASP A 370 14.24 24.45 -11.41
CA ASP A 370 15.21 24.74 -12.47
C ASP A 370 16.32 23.67 -12.53
N ASN A 371 16.72 23.11 -11.39
CA ASN A 371 17.66 21.98 -11.33
C ASN A 371 17.12 20.75 -12.07
N ALA A 372 15.84 20.43 -11.91
CA ALA A 372 15.21 19.33 -12.62
C ALA A 372 15.04 19.61 -14.12
N ARG A 373 14.64 20.83 -14.48
CA ARG A 373 14.52 21.24 -15.91
C ARG A 373 15.87 21.20 -16.63
N ALA A 374 16.96 21.50 -15.93
CA ALA A 374 18.30 21.40 -16.48
C ALA A 374 18.72 19.97 -16.88
N LEU A 375 18.03 18.93 -16.36
CA LEU A 375 18.20 17.53 -16.77
C LEU A 375 17.49 17.20 -18.11
N GLY A 376 16.71 18.15 -18.65
CA GLY A 376 16.06 18.08 -19.94
C GLY A 376 14.67 17.42 -19.96
N ALA A 377 14.17 16.93 -18.82
CA ALA A 377 12.85 16.33 -18.74
C ALA A 377 11.73 17.34 -18.55
N GLY A 378 10.59 17.08 -19.18
CA GLY A 378 9.30 17.67 -18.88
C GLY A 378 8.37 16.61 -18.28
N LYS A 379 7.45 17.02 -17.42
CA LYS A 379 6.40 16.12 -16.90
C LYS A 379 5.06 16.85 -17.00
N PRO A 380 4.15 16.43 -17.91
CA PRO A 380 2.87 17.08 -18.10
C PRO A 380 1.95 16.87 -16.90
N HIS A 381 1.02 17.78 -16.67
CA HIS A 381 -0.12 17.52 -15.79
C HIS A 381 -1.05 16.54 -16.48
N THR A 382 -1.51 15.54 -15.74
CA THR A 382 -2.38 14.52 -16.33
C THR A 382 -3.74 14.45 -15.63
N GLN A 383 -4.77 14.13 -16.42
CA GLN A 383 -6.11 13.90 -15.91
C GLN A 383 -6.65 12.60 -16.48
N ARG A 384 -7.44 11.90 -15.69
CA ARG A 384 -8.13 10.70 -16.14
C ARG A 384 -9.55 10.67 -15.58
N VAL A 385 -10.51 10.45 -16.47
CA VAL A 385 -11.90 10.11 -16.12
C VAL A 385 -12.11 8.65 -16.43
N SER A 386 -12.60 7.89 -15.46
CA SER A 386 -12.82 6.46 -15.59
C SER A 386 -14.23 6.08 -15.20
N LEU A 387 -14.86 5.22 -16.00
CA LEU A 387 -16.07 4.49 -15.61
C LEU A 387 -15.69 3.01 -15.56
N GLY A 388 -15.98 2.33 -14.46
CA GLY A 388 -15.51 0.97 -14.28
C GLY A 388 -16.42 0.08 -13.48
N ILE A 389 -16.09 -1.20 -13.55
CA ILE A 389 -16.71 -2.25 -12.75
C ILE A 389 -15.61 -2.96 -11.95
N GLN A 390 -16.00 -3.44 -10.79
CA GLN A 390 -15.14 -4.24 -9.92
C GLN A 390 -15.95 -5.35 -9.29
N TYR A 391 -15.36 -6.55 -9.22
CA TYR A 391 -15.99 -7.68 -8.56
C TYR A 391 -14.96 -8.52 -7.81
N VAL A 392 -15.24 -8.83 -6.55
CA VAL A 392 -14.56 -9.83 -5.75
C VAL A 392 -15.46 -11.04 -5.66
N ILE A 393 -15.07 -12.13 -6.34
CA ILE A 393 -15.84 -13.37 -6.41
C ILE A 393 -15.27 -14.33 -5.37
N PRO A 394 -16.00 -14.65 -4.29
CA PRO A 394 -15.65 -15.76 -3.42
C PRO A 394 -15.97 -17.06 -4.18
N VAL A 395 -14.94 -17.84 -4.51
CA VAL A 395 -15.11 -19.09 -5.27
C VAL A 395 -15.38 -20.26 -4.32
N LEU A 396 -14.82 -20.25 -3.10
CA LEU A 396 -15.01 -21.26 -2.03
C LEU A 396 -14.95 -20.60 -0.66
#